data_945f31837f4037f2cd71633ebbb9f940
#
_entry.id   945f31837f4037f2cd71633ebbb9f940
#
_cell.length_a   1.000
_cell.length_b   1.000
_cell.length_c   1.000
_cell.angle_alpha   90.00
_cell.angle_beta   90.00
_cell.angle_gamma   90.00
#
_symmetry.space_group_name_H-M   'P 1'
#
loop_
_entity.id
_entity.type
_entity.pdbx_description
1 polymer ?
#
loop_
_entity_poly.entity_id
_entity_poly.type
_entity_poly.pdbx_seq_one_letter_code
_entity_poly.pdbx_strand_id
1 'polypeptide(L)'
;DPMLHASPDLVADSTRPMKPIDPSARASRAEFDVHLTENVMLAMRDGVRLATDIYRPARDGRPLNDRRPVLLHRTPYNKVETEATGGECRYFAARGYVVVNQDCRGCFRSEGEVNFLIPEAEDGADTVGWVRKQEWCDGTVGTFGTSWSGWTQTALAALGPEGLATMIPNMSGADAHESSVRHGGALELRFLAWAFWHSAYNTQAALTAQPWVQAALNQGAPRFSDWLERLPLRPGQTQLALVPSYEKWALEVMTHADYDDYWKHPSLDFRRHWDRVPDMPILLVGGWYDSYTRATFQNFVGLGAGGRRPVRALVGPWTHGSRTMELSYAGDVEFGHDAALPSFDELHLRWYDRWLRGVDNGLDGEAPLRIFVMGGGS
;
A
#
# COMPACT_ATOMS: atom_id res chain seq x y z
N ASP A 1 -6.42 9.97 29.17
CA ASP A 1 -6.20 9.14 27.99
C ASP A 1 -7.57 8.73 27.42
N PRO A 2 -8.09 9.35 26.31
CA PRO A 2 -9.42 9.09 25.78
C PRO A 2 -9.57 7.76 25.04
N MET A 3 -8.56 6.92 24.99
CA MET A 3 -8.51 5.72 24.15
C MET A 3 -9.09 4.44 24.79
N LEU A 4 -9.62 4.48 26.00
CA LEU A 4 -10.00 3.26 26.73
C LEU A 4 -11.52 3.06 26.93
N HIS A 5 -12.38 3.84 26.30
CA HIS A 5 -13.80 3.57 26.33
C HIS A 5 -14.28 3.05 24.97
N ALA A 6 -14.06 1.75 24.72
CA ALA A 6 -14.73 1.05 23.64
C ALA A 6 -16.22 1.00 23.93
N SER A 7 -17.04 1.31 22.92
CA SER A 7 -18.50 1.20 22.99
C SER A 7 -18.90 -0.24 23.35
N PRO A 8 -19.90 -0.46 24.23
CA PRO A 8 -20.30 -1.81 24.66
C PRO A 8 -20.77 -2.75 23.54
N ASP A 9 -21.04 -2.21 22.35
CA ASP A 9 -21.56 -2.98 21.20
C ASP A 9 -20.51 -3.74 20.40
N LEU A 10 -19.22 -3.66 20.81
CA LEU A 10 -18.10 -4.36 20.17
C LEU A 10 -17.70 -5.68 20.84
N VAL A 11 -18.51 -6.19 21.79
CA VAL A 11 -18.23 -7.50 22.39
C VAL A 11 -18.55 -8.58 21.36
N ALA A 12 -17.53 -9.00 20.61
CA ALA A 12 -17.62 -10.16 19.75
C ALA A 12 -17.92 -11.42 20.59
N ASP A 13 -18.88 -12.22 20.15
CA ASP A 13 -19.14 -13.54 20.71
C ASP A 13 -17.89 -14.43 20.46
N SER A 14 -17.03 -14.53 21.48
CA SER A 14 -15.76 -15.26 21.44
C SER A 14 -15.93 -16.78 21.42
N THR A 15 -17.15 -17.28 21.42
CA THR A 15 -17.45 -18.72 21.54
C THR A 15 -17.65 -19.44 20.20
N ARG A 16 -17.69 -18.73 19.08
CA ARG A 16 -17.83 -19.36 17.76
C ARG A 16 -16.45 -19.56 17.13
N PRO A 17 -16.09 -20.82 16.81
CA PRO A 17 -14.88 -21.05 15.99
C PRO A 17 -15.05 -20.29 14.66
N MET A 18 -14.03 -19.51 14.29
CA MET A 18 -14.02 -18.83 13.00
C MET A 18 -14.08 -19.88 11.91
N LYS A 19 -15.08 -19.81 11.04
CA LYS A 19 -15.02 -20.55 9.77
C LYS A 19 -13.86 -19.99 8.96
N PRO A 20 -13.05 -20.85 8.33
CA PRO A 20 -12.02 -20.39 7.40
C PRO A 20 -12.61 -19.38 6.42
N ILE A 21 -11.84 -18.35 6.07
CA ILE A 21 -12.22 -17.45 4.97
C ILE A 21 -12.22 -18.33 3.72
N ASP A 22 -13.39 -18.52 3.11
CA ASP A 22 -13.45 -19.00 1.74
C ASP A 22 -13.58 -17.77 0.82
N PRO A 23 -12.47 -17.22 0.33
CA PRO A 23 -12.51 -16.06 -0.54
C PRO A 23 -13.07 -16.39 -1.93
N SER A 24 -13.04 -17.66 -2.34
CA SER A 24 -13.52 -18.11 -3.66
C SER A 24 -15.04 -18.16 -3.76
N ALA A 25 -15.74 -18.22 -2.62
CA ALA A 25 -17.19 -18.26 -2.60
C ALA A 25 -17.77 -16.93 -3.11
N ARG A 26 -18.12 -16.88 -4.40
CA ARG A 26 -18.79 -15.76 -5.07
C ARG A 26 -17.90 -14.59 -5.53
N ALA A 27 -16.65 -14.84 -5.86
CA ALA A 27 -15.81 -13.90 -6.59
C ALA A 27 -16.06 -13.99 -8.11
N SER A 28 -15.92 -12.88 -8.83
CA SER A 28 -16.01 -12.84 -10.29
C SER A 28 -15.00 -13.76 -10.95
N ARG A 29 -15.42 -14.41 -12.05
CA ARG A 29 -14.54 -15.29 -12.84
C ARG A 29 -13.79 -14.52 -13.91
N ALA A 30 -12.66 -15.05 -14.36
CA ALA A 30 -11.96 -14.51 -15.51
C ALA A 30 -12.81 -14.77 -16.79
N GLU A 31 -13.21 -13.70 -17.48
CA GLU A 31 -14.10 -13.73 -18.65
C GLU A 31 -13.53 -12.95 -19.83
N PHE A 32 -12.44 -12.21 -19.64
CA PHE A 32 -11.90 -11.28 -20.61
C PHE A 32 -10.42 -11.55 -20.89
N ASP A 33 -10.01 -11.31 -22.13
CA ASP A 33 -8.62 -11.04 -22.47
C ASP A 33 -8.21 -9.71 -21.84
N VAL A 34 -6.90 -9.44 -21.84
CA VAL A 34 -6.37 -8.19 -21.28
C VAL A 34 -5.59 -7.43 -22.34
N HIS A 35 -6.06 -6.22 -22.63
CA HIS A 35 -5.34 -5.25 -23.45
C HIS A 35 -4.49 -4.34 -22.56
N LEU A 36 -3.20 -4.26 -22.85
CA LEU A 36 -2.24 -3.42 -22.13
C LEU A 36 -1.83 -2.22 -22.98
N THR A 37 -1.97 -1.01 -22.41
CA THR A 37 -1.36 0.21 -22.94
C THR A 37 -0.25 0.64 -21.98
N GLU A 38 1.00 0.58 -22.43
CA GLU A 38 2.16 0.83 -21.58
C GLU A 38 2.61 2.28 -21.60
N ASN A 39 3.18 2.72 -20.48
CA ASN A 39 3.92 3.98 -20.34
C ASN A 39 3.17 5.23 -20.82
N VAL A 40 1.89 5.31 -20.50
CA VAL A 40 1.13 6.57 -20.61
C VAL A 40 1.69 7.54 -19.59
N MET A 41 2.30 8.64 -20.06
CA MET A 41 2.92 9.62 -19.18
C MET A 41 1.89 10.61 -18.68
N LEU A 42 1.45 10.48 -17.44
CA LEU A 42 0.47 11.35 -16.79
C LEU A 42 1.16 12.58 -16.20
N ALA A 43 0.78 13.77 -16.66
CA ALA A 43 1.28 15.01 -16.08
C ALA A 43 0.59 15.29 -14.73
N MET A 44 1.38 15.50 -13.70
CA MET A 44 0.95 15.98 -12.40
C MET A 44 0.79 17.51 -12.43
N ARG A 45 0.20 18.09 -11.39
CA ARG A 45 -0.08 19.56 -11.28
C ARG A 45 1.15 20.44 -11.44
N ASP A 46 2.32 19.94 -11.11
CA ASP A 46 3.61 20.63 -11.22
C ASP A 46 4.35 20.34 -12.54
N GLY A 47 3.74 19.57 -13.46
CA GLY A 47 4.27 19.23 -14.76
C GLY A 47 5.15 18.00 -14.80
N VAL A 48 5.52 17.40 -13.66
CA VAL A 48 6.22 16.10 -13.63
C VAL A 48 5.31 15.01 -14.17
N ARG A 49 5.86 14.11 -15.00
CA ARG A 49 5.07 13.06 -15.66
C ARG A 49 5.34 11.71 -15.05
N LEU A 50 4.28 10.97 -14.70
CA LEU A 50 4.38 9.64 -14.10
C LEU A 50 4.02 8.56 -15.11
N ALA A 51 4.90 7.56 -15.22
CA ALA A 51 4.74 6.44 -16.14
C ALA A 51 3.67 5.48 -15.66
N THR A 52 2.66 5.25 -16.49
CA THR A 52 1.44 4.54 -16.12
C THR A 52 1.11 3.49 -17.16
N ASP A 53 0.84 2.27 -16.71
CA ASP A 53 0.32 1.17 -17.53
C ASP A 53 -1.17 1.01 -17.28
N ILE A 54 -1.94 0.78 -18.37
CA ILE A 54 -3.39 0.67 -18.30
C ILE A 54 -3.78 -0.71 -18.83
N TYR A 55 -4.33 -1.54 -17.95
CA TYR A 55 -4.85 -2.87 -18.28
C TYR A 55 -6.36 -2.79 -18.41
N ARG A 56 -6.88 -3.09 -19.60
CA ARG A 56 -8.32 -3.05 -19.88
C ARG A 56 -8.84 -4.43 -20.25
N PRO A 57 -10.03 -4.81 -19.76
CA PRO A 57 -10.73 -5.97 -20.30
C PRO A 57 -10.85 -5.87 -21.82
N ALA A 58 -10.63 -7.00 -22.51
CA ALA A 58 -10.62 -7.05 -23.97
C ALA A 58 -11.35 -8.29 -24.50
N ARG A 59 -11.74 -8.24 -25.77
CA ARG A 59 -12.18 -9.40 -26.57
C ARG A 59 -11.53 -9.33 -27.94
N ASP A 60 -11.03 -10.43 -28.42
CA ASP A 60 -10.35 -10.53 -29.72
C ASP A 60 -9.23 -9.48 -29.87
N GLY A 61 -8.46 -9.25 -28.79
CA GLY A 61 -7.35 -8.31 -28.75
C GLY A 61 -7.74 -6.83 -28.70
N ARG A 62 -9.04 -6.50 -28.66
CA ARG A 62 -9.54 -5.12 -28.61
C ARG A 62 -10.09 -4.80 -27.23
N PRO A 63 -9.72 -3.64 -26.63
CA PRO A 63 -10.27 -3.23 -25.35
C PRO A 63 -11.78 -2.98 -25.48
N LEU A 64 -12.52 -3.32 -24.42
CA LEU A 64 -13.94 -3.03 -24.35
C LEU A 64 -14.20 -1.52 -24.26
N ASN A 65 -15.32 -1.06 -24.80
CA ASN A 65 -15.69 0.37 -24.84
C ASN A 65 -16.66 0.79 -23.74
N ASP A 66 -17.12 -0.15 -22.91
CA ASP A 66 -17.99 0.15 -21.78
C ASP A 66 -17.21 0.77 -20.62
N ARG A 67 -17.91 1.56 -19.79
CA ARG A 67 -17.36 2.17 -18.58
C ARG A 67 -17.32 1.14 -17.46
N ARG A 68 -16.22 1.11 -16.72
CA ARG A 68 -15.97 0.14 -15.66
C ARG A 68 -15.34 0.77 -14.43
N PRO A 69 -15.51 0.16 -13.25
CA PRO A 69 -14.73 0.53 -12.08
C PRO A 69 -13.24 0.38 -12.35
N VAL A 70 -12.46 1.29 -11.79
CA VAL A 70 -11.00 1.31 -11.93
C VAL A 70 -10.33 0.89 -10.65
N LEU A 71 -9.30 0.07 -10.74
CA LEU A 71 -8.39 -0.24 -9.64
C LEU A 71 -7.05 0.44 -9.89
N LEU A 72 -6.62 1.26 -8.95
CA LEU A 72 -5.36 2.01 -9.01
C LEU A 72 -4.32 1.39 -8.10
N HIS A 73 -3.18 1.04 -8.68
CA HIS A 73 -1.96 0.66 -7.97
C HIS A 73 -0.88 1.69 -8.25
N ARG A 74 -0.29 2.27 -7.22
CA ARG A 74 0.88 3.14 -7.32
C ARG A 74 2.03 2.51 -6.55
N THR A 75 3.18 2.36 -7.20
CA THR A 75 4.28 1.57 -6.65
C THR A 75 5.64 2.23 -6.85
N PRO A 76 6.52 2.23 -5.84
CA PRO A 76 7.92 2.59 -5.99
C PRO A 76 8.78 1.39 -6.45
N TYR A 77 8.18 0.20 -6.63
CA TYR A 77 8.88 -1.08 -6.79
C TYR A 77 8.90 -1.59 -8.24
N ASN A 78 8.86 -0.70 -9.25
CA ASN A 78 8.79 -1.03 -10.66
C ASN A 78 7.46 -1.71 -11.06
N LYS A 79 6.57 -0.94 -11.67
CA LYS A 79 5.25 -1.42 -12.10
C LYS A 79 5.31 -2.67 -13.01
N VAL A 80 6.40 -2.83 -13.78
CA VAL A 80 6.59 -3.98 -14.67
C VAL A 80 6.95 -5.23 -13.86
N GLU A 81 7.86 -5.11 -12.89
CA GLU A 81 8.29 -6.25 -12.06
C GLU A 81 7.23 -6.66 -11.05
N THR A 82 6.50 -5.70 -10.47
CA THR A 82 5.39 -6.02 -9.56
C THR A 82 4.30 -6.79 -10.29
N GLU A 83 4.01 -6.46 -11.54
CA GLU A 83 3.08 -7.24 -12.36
C GLU A 83 3.65 -8.60 -12.77
N ALA A 84 4.93 -8.66 -13.16
CA ALA A 84 5.58 -9.91 -13.55
C ALA A 84 5.62 -10.94 -12.42
N THR A 85 5.76 -10.48 -11.17
CA THR A 85 5.83 -11.35 -9.98
C THR A 85 4.48 -11.60 -9.32
N GLY A 86 3.57 -10.62 -9.35
CA GLY A 86 2.25 -10.68 -8.71
C GLY A 86 1.11 -11.02 -9.65
N GLY A 87 1.13 -10.47 -10.87
CA GLY A 87 0.06 -10.69 -11.86
C GLY A 87 -1.29 -10.04 -11.51
N GLU A 88 -1.31 -9.19 -10.50
CA GLU A 88 -2.55 -8.62 -9.92
C GLU A 88 -3.33 -7.77 -10.93
N CYS A 89 -2.63 -6.97 -11.74
CA CYS A 89 -3.30 -6.10 -12.72
C CYS A 89 -4.01 -6.91 -13.80
N ARG A 90 -3.36 -7.96 -14.32
CA ARG A 90 -4.00 -8.86 -15.29
C ARG A 90 -5.09 -9.70 -14.66
N TYR A 91 -4.90 -10.12 -13.39
CA TYR A 91 -5.89 -10.88 -12.65
C TYR A 91 -7.21 -10.11 -12.54
N PHE A 92 -7.18 -8.84 -12.14
CA PHE A 92 -8.37 -8.01 -12.02
C PHE A 92 -8.93 -7.59 -13.39
N ALA A 93 -8.07 -7.28 -14.37
CA ALA A 93 -8.53 -6.89 -15.70
C ALA A 93 -9.26 -8.04 -16.41
N ALA A 94 -8.77 -9.27 -16.28
CA ALA A 94 -9.46 -10.45 -16.81
C ALA A 94 -10.83 -10.70 -16.16
N ARG A 95 -11.11 -10.07 -14.99
CA ARG A 95 -12.37 -10.15 -14.27
C ARG A 95 -13.25 -8.92 -14.39
N GLY A 96 -12.90 -8.04 -15.33
CA GLY A 96 -13.77 -6.95 -15.75
C GLY A 96 -13.50 -5.59 -15.11
N TYR A 97 -12.39 -5.41 -14.42
CA TYR A 97 -11.93 -4.10 -13.95
C TYR A 97 -10.98 -3.46 -14.96
N VAL A 98 -10.95 -2.15 -15.03
CA VAL A 98 -9.79 -1.46 -15.61
C VAL A 98 -8.76 -1.30 -14.50
N VAL A 99 -7.48 -1.60 -14.76
CA VAL A 99 -6.42 -1.43 -13.78
C VAL A 99 -5.40 -0.43 -14.27
N VAL A 100 -5.08 0.52 -13.43
CA VAL A 100 -4.07 1.55 -13.64
C VAL A 100 -2.91 1.27 -12.72
N ASN A 101 -1.73 0.96 -13.28
CA ASN A 101 -0.51 0.64 -12.54
C ASN A 101 0.54 1.71 -12.84
N GLN A 102 0.98 2.46 -11.83
CA GLN A 102 1.79 3.65 -11.98
C GLN A 102 3.07 3.57 -11.13
N ASP A 103 4.22 3.83 -11.76
CA ASP A 103 5.45 4.09 -11.02
C ASP A 103 5.33 5.40 -10.24
N CYS A 104 5.69 5.40 -8.96
CA CYS A 104 5.74 6.60 -8.12
C CYS A 104 6.78 7.60 -8.65
N ARG A 105 6.65 8.86 -8.27
CA ARG A 105 7.57 9.95 -8.65
C ARG A 105 9.02 9.60 -8.35
N GLY A 106 9.90 9.85 -9.32
CA GLY A 106 11.32 9.56 -9.22
C GLY A 106 11.68 8.07 -9.25
N CYS A 107 10.70 7.19 -9.49
CA CYS A 107 10.91 5.75 -9.57
C CYS A 107 10.79 5.25 -11.00
N PHE A 108 11.75 4.43 -11.41
CA PHE A 108 11.84 3.69 -12.68
C PHE A 108 11.56 4.53 -13.92
N ARG A 109 10.36 4.49 -14.49
CA ARG A 109 10.03 5.21 -15.72
C ARG A 109 9.31 6.54 -15.47
N SER A 110 8.97 6.84 -14.22
CA SER A 110 8.41 8.13 -13.83
C SER A 110 9.50 9.19 -13.72
N GLU A 111 9.14 10.43 -14.05
CA GLU A 111 10.02 11.59 -13.91
C GLU A 111 10.07 12.09 -12.46
N GLY A 112 10.88 13.12 -12.20
CA GLY A 112 11.07 13.74 -10.91
C GLY A 112 12.11 13.04 -10.05
N GLU A 113 12.12 13.36 -8.76
CA GLU A 113 13.04 12.81 -7.77
C GLU A 113 12.28 12.09 -6.66
N VAL A 114 12.88 11.04 -6.13
CA VAL A 114 12.33 10.34 -4.96
C VAL A 114 12.39 11.27 -3.75
N ASN A 115 11.23 11.51 -3.15
CA ASN A 115 11.12 12.11 -1.84
C ASN A 115 10.18 11.24 -1.00
N PHE A 116 10.75 10.58 0.01
CA PHE A 116 10.11 9.50 0.74
C PHE A 116 8.68 9.86 1.20
N LEU A 117 7.68 9.20 0.62
CA LEU A 117 6.24 9.34 0.84
C LEU A 117 5.63 10.74 0.55
N ILE A 118 6.40 11.80 0.57
CA ILE A 118 5.90 13.20 0.53
C ILE A 118 4.97 13.48 -0.66
N PRO A 119 5.30 13.12 -1.93
CA PRO A 119 4.45 13.50 -3.07
C PRO A 119 3.19 12.64 -3.22
N GLU A 120 3.02 11.58 -2.43
CA GLU A 120 2.03 10.54 -2.71
C GLU A 120 0.58 11.03 -2.62
N ALA A 121 0.29 11.97 -1.74
CA ALA A 121 -1.06 12.52 -1.62
C ALA A 121 -1.50 13.27 -2.87
N GLU A 122 -0.66 14.20 -3.33
CA GLU A 122 -0.97 15.07 -4.47
C GLU A 122 -0.89 14.32 -5.80
N ASP A 123 0.15 13.52 -6.01
CA ASP A 123 0.30 12.69 -7.20
C ASP A 123 -0.84 11.67 -7.34
N GLY A 124 -1.27 11.09 -6.21
CA GLY A 124 -2.43 10.21 -6.16
C GLY A 124 -3.72 10.92 -6.56
N ALA A 125 -3.96 12.13 -6.02
CA ALA A 125 -5.14 12.93 -6.34
C ALA A 125 -5.19 13.35 -7.81
N ASP A 126 -4.04 13.76 -8.38
CA ASP A 126 -3.94 14.11 -9.80
C ASP A 126 -4.19 12.90 -10.69
N THR A 127 -3.66 11.73 -10.31
CA THR A 127 -3.89 10.47 -11.02
C THR A 127 -5.36 10.07 -11.01
N VAL A 128 -6.05 10.13 -9.85
CA VAL A 128 -7.49 9.86 -9.75
C VAL A 128 -8.29 10.86 -10.59
N GLY A 129 -7.93 12.15 -10.53
CA GLY A 129 -8.56 13.19 -11.33
C GLY A 129 -8.42 12.97 -12.85
N TRP A 130 -7.30 12.43 -13.30
CA TRP A 130 -7.09 12.04 -14.71
C TRP A 130 -7.90 10.78 -15.06
N VAL A 131 -7.84 9.74 -14.22
CA VAL A 131 -8.56 8.47 -14.44
C VAL A 131 -10.04 8.69 -14.61
N ARG A 132 -10.66 9.53 -13.78
CA ARG A 132 -12.11 9.80 -13.84
C ARG A 132 -12.58 10.47 -15.14
N LYS A 133 -11.69 11.16 -15.84
CA LYS A 133 -11.99 11.79 -17.14
C LYS A 133 -11.90 10.85 -18.31
N GLN A 134 -11.44 9.61 -18.10
CA GLN A 134 -11.30 8.65 -19.20
C GLN A 134 -12.64 8.04 -19.58
N GLU A 135 -12.82 7.81 -20.88
CA GLU A 135 -14.07 7.26 -21.42
C GLU A 135 -14.41 5.86 -20.90
N TRP A 136 -13.38 5.09 -20.50
CA TRP A 136 -13.52 3.75 -19.97
C TRP A 136 -13.77 3.69 -18.44
N CYS A 137 -13.70 4.81 -17.73
CA CYS A 137 -13.94 4.88 -16.29
C CYS A 137 -15.41 5.20 -16.01
N ASP A 138 -16.05 4.44 -15.11
CA ASP A 138 -17.43 4.72 -14.67
C ASP A 138 -17.54 5.82 -13.62
N GLY A 139 -16.39 6.37 -13.19
CA GLY A 139 -16.30 7.42 -12.17
C GLY A 139 -15.84 6.91 -10.79
N THR A 140 -15.72 5.59 -10.62
CA THR A 140 -15.31 4.97 -9.35
C THR A 140 -13.90 4.42 -9.42
N VAL A 141 -13.10 4.67 -8.38
CA VAL A 141 -11.73 4.21 -8.24
C VAL A 141 -11.55 3.49 -6.91
N GLY A 142 -11.17 2.22 -6.96
CA GLY A 142 -10.63 1.49 -5.82
C GLY A 142 -9.11 1.50 -5.85
N THR A 143 -8.47 1.33 -4.70
CA THR A 143 -7.00 1.30 -4.61
C THR A 143 -6.50 0.06 -3.90
N PHE A 144 -5.31 -0.45 -4.26
CA PHE A 144 -4.64 -1.58 -3.62
C PHE A 144 -3.13 -1.40 -3.57
N GLY A 145 -2.48 -2.23 -2.79
CA GLY A 145 -1.03 -2.30 -2.67
C GLY A 145 -0.56 -2.44 -1.24
N THR A 146 0.69 -2.86 -1.10
CA THR A 146 1.34 -3.20 0.17
C THR A 146 2.46 -2.23 0.48
N SER A 147 2.72 -1.96 1.75
CA SER A 147 3.87 -1.16 2.20
C SER A 147 3.79 0.28 1.69
N TRP A 148 4.79 0.77 0.95
CA TRP A 148 4.69 2.08 0.31
C TRP A 148 3.48 2.17 -0.62
N SER A 149 3.17 1.13 -1.40
CA SER A 149 1.93 1.11 -2.20
C SER A 149 0.66 1.10 -1.34
N GLY A 150 0.75 0.71 -0.08
CA GLY A 150 -0.28 0.93 0.94
C GLY A 150 -0.36 2.39 1.37
N TRP A 151 0.79 3.03 1.60
CA TRP A 151 0.89 4.45 1.95
C TRP A 151 0.36 5.36 0.85
N THR A 152 0.55 5.04 -0.43
CA THR A 152 -0.02 5.83 -1.54
C THR A 152 -1.53 5.97 -1.42
N GLN A 153 -2.20 4.96 -0.87
CA GLN A 153 -3.66 4.94 -0.68
C GLN A 153 -4.10 5.82 0.50
N THR A 154 -3.42 5.69 1.65
CA THR A 154 -3.74 6.51 2.84
C THR A 154 -3.39 7.98 2.60
N ALA A 155 -2.28 8.27 1.93
CA ALA A 155 -1.89 9.61 1.52
C ALA A 155 -2.95 10.24 0.59
N LEU A 156 -3.38 9.50 -0.44
CA LEU A 156 -4.45 9.90 -1.34
C LEU A 156 -5.75 10.18 -0.59
N ALA A 157 -6.15 9.27 0.30
CA ALA A 157 -7.39 9.37 1.05
C ALA A 157 -7.40 10.56 2.02
N ALA A 158 -6.23 11.02 2.50
CA ALA A 158 -6.08 12.22 3.33
C ALA A 158 -6.55 13.50 2.62
N LEU A 159 -6.53 13.54 1.29
CA LEU A 159 -7.04 14.66 0.49
C LEU A 159 -8.51 14.51 0.12
N GLY A 160 -9.13 13.34 0.34
CA GLY A 160 -10.54 13.08 0.06
C GLY A 160 -10.95 13.30 -1.40
N PRO A 161 -10.21 12.81 -2.41
CA PRO A 161 -10.51 13.12 -3.80
C PRO A 161 -11.84 12.51 -4.23
N GLU A 162 -12.57 13.26 -5.04
CA GLU A 162 -13.81 12.77 -5.65
C GLU A 162 -13.51 11.54 -6.53
N GLY A 163 -14.33 10.50 -6.41
CA GLY A 163 -14.21 9.25 -7.16
C GLY A 163 -13.42 8.15 -6.45
N LEU A 164 -12.68 8.46 -5.36
CA LEU A 164 -12.13 7.42 -4.50
C LEU A 164 -13.29 6.71 -3.78
N ALA A 165 -13.54 5.46 -4.14
CA ALA A 165 -14.71 4.70 -3.74
C ALA A 165 -14.42 3.58 -2.74
N THR A 166 -13.18 3.10 -2.68
CA THR A 166 -12.72 2.11 -1.70
C THR A 166 -11.20 2.01 -1.68
N MET A 167 -10.62 1.52 -0.59
CA MET A 167 -9.18 1.24 -0.52
C MET A 167 -8.89 -0.03 0.30
N ILE A 168 -7.78 -0.69 -0.07
CA ILE A 168 -7.20 -1.81 0.68
C ILE A 168 -5.72 -1.49 0.96
N PRO A 169 -5.41 -0.63 1.93
CA PRO A 169 -4.02 -0.36 2.31
C PRO A 169 -3.48 -1.53 3.14
N ASN A 170 -2.72 -2.39 2.49
CA ASN A 170 -2.13 -3.53 3.14
C ASN A 170 -0.79 -3.16 3.79
N MET A 171 -0.61 -3.52 5.06
CA MET A 171 0.61 -3.27 5.83
C MET A 171 1.13 -1.84 5.63
N SER A 172 0.28 -0.87 5.95
CA SER A 172 0.47 0.56 5.71
C SER A 172 0.47 1.36 7.00
N GLY A 173 1.06 2.55 6.95
CA GLY A 173 1.14 3.44 8.10
C GLY A 173 -0.15 4.22 8.38
N ALA A 174 -0.21 4.74 9.60
CA ALA A 174 -1.20 5.73 10.04
C ALA A 174 -0.52 7.07 10.34
N ASP A 175 0.63 7.00 10.98
CA ASP A 175 1.50 8.10 11.36
C ASP A 175 2.96 7.64 11.23
N ALA A 176 3.73 8.36 10.42
CA ALA A 176 5.12 8.02 10.19
C ALA A 176 6.01 8.21 11.43
N HIS A 177 5.68 9.18 12.29
CA HIS A 177 6.46 9.47 13.49
C HIS A 177 6.15 8.54 14.67
N GLU A 178 4.93 8.03 14.80
CA GLU A 178 4.53 7.28 15.99
C GLU A 178 4.43 5.77 15.78
N SER A 179 4.05 5.33 14.58
CA SER A 179 3.67 3.93 14.38
C SER A 179 4.19 3.29 13.11
N SER A 180 5.25 3.86 12.49
CA SER A 180 5.72 3.35 11.20
C SER A 180 7.22 3.59 10.98
N VAL A 181 7.63 4.78 10.53
CA VAL A 181 9.05 5.15 10.32
C VAL A 181 9.76 5.35 11.64
N ARG A 182 9.03 5.94 12.59
CA ARG A 182 9.40 5.97 14.00
C ARG A 182 8.34 5.24 14.83
N HIS A 183 8.75 4.69 15.95
CA HIS A 183 7.88 4.05 16.92
C HIS A 183 8.08 4.77 18.29
N GLY A 184 7.12 5.61 18.64
CA GLY A 184 7.23 6.42 19.85
C GLY A 184 8.46 7.34 19.84
N GLY A 185 8.82 7.88 18.68
CA GLY A 185 9.99 8.73 18.47
C GLY A 185 11.29 8.00 18.11
N ALA A 186 11.43 6.70 18.37
CA ALA A 186 12.60 5.91 17.98
C ALA A 186 12.55 5.57 16.48
N LEU A 187 13.62 5.91 15.76
CA LEU A 187 13.72 5.60 14.32
C LEU A 187 13.81 4.08 14.11
N GLU A 188 13.00 3.56 13.20
CA GLU A 188 13.13 2.19 12.75
C GLU A 188 14.28 2.07 11.72
N LEU A 189 15.38 1.48 12.15
CA LEU A 189 16.63 1.48 11.41
C LEU A 189 16.57 0.73 10.07
N ARG A 190 15.58 -0.15 9.86
CA ARG A 190 15.38 -0.81 8.56
C ARG A 190 15.21 0.21 7.41
N PHE A 191 14.70 1.41 7.67
CA PHE A 191 14.54 2.43 6.64
C PHE A 191 15.88 2.93 6.09
N LEU A 192 16.95 2.92 6.90
CA LEU A 192 18.28 3.19 6.40
C LEU A 192 18.74 2.08 5.44
N ALA A 193 18.60 0.80 5.84
CA ALA A 193 18.92 -0.33 4.97
C ALA A 193 18.08 -0.30 3.68
N TRP A 194 16.80 0.03 3.81
CA TRP A 194 15.89 0.18 2.68
C TRP A 194 16.32 1.29 1.72
N ALA A 195 16.82 2.42 2.23
CA ALA A 195 17.33 3.51 1.39
C ALA A 195 18.47 3.05 0.47
N PHE A 196 19.42 2.27 1.00
CA PHE A 196 20.50 1.68 0.20
C PHE A 196 19.95 0.68 -0.84
N TRP A 197 19.11 -0.24 -0.40
CA TRP A 197 18.54 -1.26 -1.28
C TRP A 197 17.72 -0.64 -2.39
N HIS A 198 16.78 0.22 -2.07
CA HIS A 198 15.87 0.81 -3.06
C HIS A 198 16.61 1.77 -4.00
N SER A 199 17.59 2.53 -3.51
CA SER A 199 18.40 3.39 -4.38
C SER A 199 19.24 2.60 -5.38
N ALA A 200 19.75 1.43 -4.99
CA ALA A 200 20.46 0.53 -5.89
C ALA A 200 19.53 -0.15 -6.92
N TYR A 201 18.29 -0.43 -6.50
CA TYR A 201 17.28 -1.08 -7.33
C TYR A 201 16.60 -0.10 -8.30
N ASN A 202 16.35 1.15 -7.87
CA ASN A 202 15.73 2.18 -8.70
C ASN A 202 16.71 2.73 -9.75
N THR A 203 16.50 2.33 -11.01
CA THR A 203 17.36 2.71 -12.14
C THR A 203 16.86 3.93 -12.92
N GLN A 204 15.94 4.71 -12.36
CA GLN A 204 15.35 5.87 -13.00
C GLN A 204 16.41 6.93 -13.39
N ALA A 205 17.30 7.28 -12.48
CA ALA A 205 18.37 8.23 -12.75
C ALA A 205 19.50 7.57 -13.53
N ALA A 206 20.07 8.30 -14.50
CA ALA A 206 21.21 7.81 -15.31
C ALA A 206 22.40 7.37 -14.46
N LEU A 207 22.61 8.03 -13.31
CA LEU A 207 23.68 7.66 -12.37
C LEU A 207 23.41 6.31 -11.72
N THR A 208 22.17 6.05 -11.27
CA THR A 208 21.80 4.78 -10.63
C THR A 208 21.73 3.62 -11.62
N ALA A 209 21.61 3.90 -12.92
CA ALA A 209 21.72 2.90 -13.98
C ALA A 209 23.19 2.44 -14.21
N GLN A 210 24.19 3.13 -13.65
CA GLN A 210 25.58 2.71 -13.78
C GLN A 210 25.89 1.53 -12.86
N PRO A 211 26.48 0.42 -13.38
CA PRO A 211 26.71 -0.79 -12.58
C PRO A 211 27.61 -0.56 -11.36
N TRP A 212 28.57 0.36 -11.45
CA TRP A 212 29.46 0.66 -10.32
C TRP A 212 28.73 1.41 -9.19
N VAL A 213 27.75 2.27 -9.51
CA VAL A 213 26.91 2.96 -8.52
C VAL A 213 26.01 1.95 -7.80
N GLN A 214 25.35 1.08 -8.55
CA GLN A 214 24.53 0.01 -7.99
C GLN A 214 25.36 -0.91 -7.08
N ALA A 215 26.57 -1.29 -7.52
CA ALA A 215 27.47 -2.10 -6.71
C ALA A 215 27.87 -1.39 -5.41
N ALA A 216 28.17 -0.09 -5.46
CA ALA A 216 28.54 0.68 -4.27
C ALA A 216 27.38 0.79 -3.28
N LEU A 217 26.15 1.03 -3.77
CA LEU A 217 24.95 1.10 -2.93
C LEU A 217 24.62 -0.27 -2.31
N ASN A 218 24.67 -1.35 -3.10
CA ASN A 218 24.45 -2.71 -2.62
C ASN A 218 25.49 -3.16 -1.58
N GLN A 219 26.73 -2.69 -1.67
CA GLN A 219 27.76 -2.93 -0.66
C GLN A 219 27.52 -2.14 0.64
N GLY A 220 26.81 -1.03 0.57
CA GLY A 220 26.45 -0.24 1.74
C GLY A 220 25.39 -0.92 2.63
N ALA A 221 24.44 -1.61 2.02
CA ALA A 221 23.34 -2.25 2.74
C ALA A 221 23.79 -3.36 3.73
N PRO A 222 24.69 -4.29 3.39
CA PRO A 222 25.19 -5.30 4.32
C PRO A 222 26.07 -4.73 5.44
N ARG A 223 26.60 -3.54 5.28
CA ARG A 223 27.43 -2.84 6.28
C ARG A 223 26.62 -1.97 7.21
N PHE A 224 25.34 -2.25 7.32
CA PHE A 224 24.41 -1.49 8.13
C PHE A 224 24.88 -1.32 9.59
N SER A 225 25.45 -2.35 10.21
CA SER A 225 26.05 -2.25 11.55
C SER A 225 27.14 -1.19 11.65
N ASP A 226 27.95 -1.03 10.61
CA ASP A 226 29.02 -0.04 10.59
C ASP A 226 28.48 1.41 10.64
N TRP A 227 27.28 1.62 10.07
CA TRP A 227 26.62 2.92 10.07
C TRP A 227 26.04 3.24 11.45
N LEU A 228 25.61 2.24 12.22
CA LEU A 228 25.10 2.44 13.57
C LEU A 228 26.17 2.95 14.53
N GLU A 229 27.43 2.54 14.33
CA GLU A 229 28.58 3.02 15.12
C GLU A 229 28.97 4.46 14.81
N ARG A 230 28.46 5.02 13.70
CA ARG A 230 28.79 6.36 13.19
C ARG A 230 27.63 7.35 13.30
N LEU A 231 26.61 7.05 14.06
CA LEU A 231 25.48 7.95 14.28
C LEU A 231 25.93 9.20 15.11
N PRO A 232 25.35 10.39 14.80
CA PRO A 232 24.43 10.68 13.70
C PRO A 232 25.14 10.72 12.34
N LEU A 233 24.52 10.16 11.32
CA LEU A 233 25.04 10.25 9.96
C LEU A 233 24.96 11.70 9.46
N ARG A 234 25.92 12.06 8.61
CA ARG A 234 26.03 13.40 8.00
C ARG A 234 26.11 13.26 6.48
N PRO A 235 25.75 14.33 5.73
CA PRO A 235 25.88 14.33 4.27
C PRO A 235 27.28 13.89 3.81
N GLY A 236 27.33 13.07 2.79
CA GLY A 236 28.58 12.59 2.19
C GLY A 236 29.30 11.47 2.94
N GLN A 237 28.75 10.98 4.07
CA GLN A 237 29.41 9.93 4.86
C GLN A 237 29.12 8.51 4.38
N THR A 238 28.09 8.32 3.56
CA THR A 238 27.68 7.01 3.06
C THR A 238 27.63 7.00 1.54
N GLN A 239 27.50 5.81 0.94
CA GLN A 239 27.29 5.66 -0.50
C GLN A 239 25.99 6.29 -1.00
N LEU A 240 25.02 6.63 -0.11
CA LEU A 240 23.82 7.37 -0.49
C LEU A 240 24.14 8.75 -1.07
N ALA A 241 25.33 9.32 -0.78
CA ALA A 241 25.80 10.54 -1.42
C ALA A 241 25.87 10.45 -2.97
N LEU A 242 25.96 9.24 -3.53
CA LEU A 242 25.86 9.00 -4.98
C LEU A 242 24.45 9.23 -5.54
N VAL A 243 23.45 9.26 -4.67
CA VAL A 243 22.03 9.46 -5.00
C VAL A 243 21.41 10.50 -4.04
N PRO A 244 21.66 11.79 -4.27
CA PRO A 244 21.40 12.86 -3.30
C PRO A 244 19.96 12.94 -2.79
N SER A 245 18.96 12.60 -3.62
CA SER A 245 17.56 12.57 -3.20
C SER A 245 17.30 11.53 -2.11
N TYR A 246 17.97 10.36 -2.19
CA TYR A 246 17.89 9.32 -1.16
C TYR A 246 18.66 9.70 0.11
N GLU A 247 19.85 10.27 -0.03
CA GLU A 247 20.60 10.76 1.14
C GLU A 247 19.79 11.82 1.88
N LYS A 248 19.19 12.76 1.14
CA LYS A 248 18.39 13.84 1.71
C LYS A 248 17.26 13.31 2.59
N TRP A 249 16.36 12.50 2.04
CA TRP A 249 15.22 12.03 2.82
C TRP A 249 15.64 11.09 3.98
N ALA A 250 16.68 10.25 3.79
CA ALA A 250 17.19 9.38 4.84
C ALA A 250 17.71 10.19 6.03
N LEU A 251 18.41 11.30 5.77
CA LEU A 251 18.87 12.22 6.82
C LEU A 251 17.71 13.02 7.43
N GLU A 252 16.71 13.44 6.63
CA GLU A 252 15.52 14.15 7.14
C GLU A 252 14.77 13.30 8.17
N VAL A 253 14.45 12.04 7.87
CA VAL A 253 13.76 11.16 8.84
C VAL A 253 14.60 10.86 10.10
N MET A 254 15.92 10.98 10.02
CA MET A 254 16.81 10.83 11.17
C MET A 254 16.87 12.09 12.03
N THR A 255 16.89 13.26 11.42
CA THR A 255 17.10 14.55 12.12
C THR A 255 15.82 15.12 12.70
N HIS A 256 14.65 14.86 12.11
CA HIS A 256 13.35 15.23 12.66
C HIS A 256 12.95 14.26 13.80
N ALA A 257 13.61 14.38 14.95
CA ALA A 257 13.36 13.48 16.09
C ALA A 257 12.04 13.77 16.79
N ASP A 258 11.68 15.05 16.92
CA ASP A 258 10.43 15.50 17.50
C ASP A 258 9.32 15.53 16.45
N TYR A 259 8.07 15.46 16.93
CA TYR A 259 6.90 15.59 16.05
C TYR A 259 6.70 17.06 15.66
N ASP A 260 7.35 17.48 14.59
CA ASP A 260 7.33 18.82 14.04
C ASP A 260 6.49 18.93 12.74
N ASP A 261 6.62 20.04 12.01
CA ASP A 261 5.83 20.28 10.79
C ASP A 261 6.18 19.35 9.64
N TYR A 262 7.38 18.76 9.63
CA TYR A 262 7.75 17.71 8.67
C TYR A 262 6.77 16.52 8.74
N TRP A 263 6.52 16.01 9.95
CA TRP A 263 5.66 14.84 10.15
C TRP A 263 4.17 15.12 9.96
N LYS A 264 3.73 16.39 10.03
CA LYS A 264 2.32 16.77 9.86
C LYS A 264 1.84 16.77 8.41
N HIS A 265 2.72 16.45 7.46
CA HIS A 265 2.35 16.35 6.06
C HIS A 265 1.27 15.28 5.84
N PRO A 266 0.25 15.50 4.97
CA PRO A 266 -0.85 14.56 4.74
C PRO A 266 -0.40 13.15 4.37
N SER A 267 0.70 13.02 3.64
CA SER A 267 1.29 11.74 3.28
C SER A 267 2.02 11.04 4.44
N LEU A 268 2.35 11.75 5.54
CA LEU A 268 3.09 11.19 6.68
C LEU A 268 2.22 10.98 7.92
N ASP A 269 1.22 11.82 8.15
CA ASP A 269 0.28 11.67 9.28
C ASP A 269 -1.16 11.63 8.79
N PHE A 270 -1.58 10.47 8.37
CA PHE A 270 -2.93 10.19 7.92
C PHE A 270 -3.97 10.35 9.03
N ARG A 271 -3.59 10.17 10.30
CA ARG A 271 -4.50 10.27 11.45
C ARG A 271 -5.15 11.66 11.54
N ARG A 272 -4.44 12.71 11.16
CA ARG A 272 -4.96 14.09 11.16
C ARG A 272 -6.04 14.35 10.12
N HIS A 273 -6.30 13.38 9.25
CA HIS A 273 -7.15 13.54 8.07
C HIS A 273 -8.27 12.49 7.97
N TRP A 274 -8.45 11.65 8.99
CA TRP A 274 -9.52 10.63 8.99
C TRP A 274 -10.92 11.20 8.77
N ASP A 275 -11.16 12.42 9.22
CA ASP A 275 -12.42 13.16 9.00
C ASP A 275 -12.65 13.58 7.55
N ARG A 276 -11.58 13.72 6.76
CA ARG A 276 -11.63 14.09 5.34
C ARG A 276 -11.80 12.89 4.40
N VAL A 277 -11.51 11.70 4.90
CA VAL A 277 -11.66 10.47 4.11
C VAL A 277 -13.12 10.33 3.69
N PRO A 278 -13.42 10.08 2.41
CA PRO A 278 -14.79 9.86 1.94
C PRO A 278 -15.51 8.75 2.72
N ASP A 279 -16.85 8.80 2.77
CA ASP A 279 -17.66 7.74 3.38
C ASP A 279 -17.66 6.51 2.45
N MET A 280 -16.55 5.79 2.44
CA MET A 280 -16.29 4.65 1.57
C MET A 280 -15.88 3.42 2.38
N PRO A 281 -16.12 2.20 1.86
CA PRO A 281 -15.63 0.95 2.46
C PRO A 281 -14.10 0.89 2.48
N ILE A 282 -13.52 0.40 3.59
CA ILE A 282 -12.08 0.28 3.77
C ILE A 282 -11.76 -1.10 4.35
N LEU A 283 -10.83 -1.82 3.72
CA LEU A 283 -10.27 -3.07 4.24
C LEU A 283 -8.81 -2.85 4.62
N LEU A 284 -8.50 -2.98 5.89
CA LEU A 284 -7.14 -2.92 6.42
C LEU A 284 -6.60 -4.34 6.57
N VAL A 285 -5.42 -4.61 6.03
CA VAL A 285 -4.76 -5.90 6.20
C VAL A 285 -3.42 -5.68 6.88
N GLY A 286 -3.10 -6.47 7.90
CA GLY A 286 -1.88 -6.35 8.68
C GLY A 286 -1.36 -7.70 9.17
N GLY A 287 -0.16 -7.69 9.75
CA GLY A 287 0.48 -8.88 10.29
C GLY A 287 0.99 -8.66 11.70
N TRP A 288 0.93 -9.68 12.56
CA TRP A 288 1.49 -9.61 13.92
C TRP A 288 3.01 -9.42 13.91
N TYR A 289 3.69 -9.90 12.89
CA TYR A 289 5.15 -9.77 12.71
C TYR A 289 5.51 -8.66 11.72
N ASP A 290 4.62 -7.66 11.56
CA ASP A 290 4.86 -6.46 10.77
C ASP A 290 5.05 -5.24 11.66
N SER A 291 5.94 -4.35 11.31
CA SER A 291 6.15 -3.08 12.01
C SER A 291 4.94 -2.12 11.91
N TYR A 292 4.05 -2.32 10.95
CA TYR A 292 2.82 -1.52 10.78
C TYR A 292 1.61 -2.06 11.55
N THR A 293 1.76 -3.08 12.40
CA THR A 293 0.67 -3.66 13.20
C THR A 293 -0.07 -2.59 14.00
N ARG A 294 0.66 -1.73 14.72
CA ARG A 294 0.07 -0.61 15.49
C ARG A 294 -0.69 0.34 14.58
N ALA A 295 -0.12 0.70 13.44
CA ALA A 295 -0.74 1.60 12.46
C ALA A 295 -2.05 1.02 11.89
N THR A 296 -2.09 -0.29 11.62
CA THR A 296 -3.28 -1.00 11.16
C THR A 296 -4.44 -0.82 12.15
N PHE A 297 -4.20 -1.03 13.44
CA PHE A 297 -5.24 -0.86 14.48
C PHE A 297 -5.59 0.60 14.72
N GLN A 298 -4.63 1.54 14.66
CA GLN A 298 -4.93 2.97 14.73
C GLN A 298 -5.88 3.39 13.62
N ASN A 299 -5.61 2.98 12.37
CA ASN A 299 -6.48 3.24 11.23
C ASN A 299 -7.85 2.58 11.40
N PHE A 300 -7.92 1.34 11.90
CA PHE A 300 -9.19 0.65 12.13
C PHE A 300 -10.08 1.42 13.10
N VAL A 301 -9.53 1.83 14.24
CA VAL A 301 -10.27 2.58 15.27
C VAL A 301 -10.63 3.97 14.77
N GLY A 302 -9.67 4.72 14.21
CA GLY A 302 -9.88 6.11 13.82
C GLY A 302 -10.81 6.28 12.63
N LEU A 303 -10.65 5.44 11.60
CA LEU A 303 -11.53 5.47 10.42
C LEU A 303 -12.92 4.92 10.72
N GLY A 304 -13.05 3.96 11.66
CA GLY A 304 -14.33 3.40 12.10
C GLY A 304 -15.10 4.30 13.06
N ALA A 305 -14.45 5.32 13.64
CA ALA A 305 -15.09 6.21 14.60
C ALA A 305 -16.30 6.92 13.98
N GLY A 306 -17.40 6.93 14.74
CA GLY A 306 -18.67 7.54 14.31
C GLY A 306 -19.49 6.73 13.31
N GLY A 307 -19.06 5.53 12.92
CA GLY A 307 -19.87 4.61 12.11
C GLY A 307 -20.25 5.10 10.71
N ARG A 308 -19.57 6.12 10.19
CA ARG A 308 -19.89 6.73 8.88
C ARG A 308 -19.61 5.80 7.70
N ARG A 309 -18.67 4.88 7.86
CA ARG A 309 -18.19 4.00 6.77
C ARG A 309 -17.94 2.58 7.26
N PRO A 310 -18.10 1.56 6.39
CA PRO A 310 -17.69 0.20 6.70
C PRO A 310 -16.15 0.11 6.73
N VAL A 311 -15.57 -0.06 7.93
CA VAL A 311 -14.15 -0.34 8.09
C VAL A 311 -13.99 -1.76 8.58
N ARG A 312 -13.16 -2.54 7.88
CA ARG A 312 -12.82 -3.91 8.27
C ARG A 312 -11.33 -4.06 8.43
N ALA A 313 -10.92 -4.94 9.33
CA ALA A 313 -9.52 -5.29 9.48
C ALA A 313 -9.33 -6.79 9.56
N LEU A 314 -8.25 -7.26 8.92
CA LEU A 314 -7.78 -8.63 8.94
C LEU A 314 -6.32 -8.65 9.36
N VAL A 315 -6.00 -9.32 10.47
CA VAL A 315 -4.63 -9.42 10.99
C VAL A 315 -4.27 -10.86 11.27
N GLY A 316 -3.27 -11.37 10.55
CA GLY A 316 -2.76 -12.74 10.72
C GLY A 316 -1.34 -12.77 11.30
N PRO A 317 -0.76 -13.96 11.49
CA PRO A 317 0.59 -14.11 12.01
C PRO A 317 1.64 -13.91 10.90
N TRP A 318 1.46 -12.87 10.10
CA TRP A 318 2.23 -12.61 8.89
C TRP A 318 3.35 -11.60 9.12
N THR A 319 4.42 -11.76 8.35
CA THR A 319 5.51 -10.79 8.24
C THR A 319 5.17 -9.73 7.19
N HIS A 320 6.04 -8.71 7.06
CA HIS A 320 5.88 -7.67 6.05
C HIS A 320 6.06 -8.19 4.61
N GLY A 321 5.07 -7.98 3.74
CA GLY A 321 5.14 -8.32 2.32
C GLY A 321 3.79 -8.66 1.69
N SER A 322 3.66 -8.50 0.37
CA SER A 322 2.38 -8.66 -0.35
C SER A 322 1.86 -10.10 -0.39
N ARG A 323 2.73 -11.10 -0.36
CA ARG A 323 2.35 -12.53 -0.43
C ARG A 323 2.60 -13.29 0.88
N THR A 324 3.06 -12.62 1.91
CA THR A 324 3.31 -13.29 3.21
C THR A 324 2.03 -13.77 3.87
N MET A 325 0.89 -13.21 3.51
CA MET A 325 -0.42 -13.64 3.99
C MET A 325 -0.86 -15.02 3.46
N GLU A 326 -0.24 -15.52 2.41
CA GLU A 326 -0.47 -16.86 1.85
C GLU A 326 0.45 -17.92 2.48
N LEU A 327 1.29 -17.52 3.44
CA LEU A 327 2.21 -18.41 4.17
C LEU A 327 1.62 -18.79 5.53
N SER A 328 1.80 -20.05 5.91
CA SER A 328 1.39 -20.58 7.22
C SER A 328 2.39 -20.32 8.34
N TYR A 329 3.54 -19.68 8.02
CA TYR A 329 4.65 -19.48 8.95
C TYR A 329 5.17 -18.02 8.94
N ALA A 330 5.84 -17.65 10.01
CA ALA A 330 6.61 -16.41 10.10
C ALA A 330 7.98 -16.68 10.74
N GLY A 331 9.06 -16.45 9.99
CA GLY A 331 10.40 -16.86 10.40
C GLY A 331 10.47 -18.37 10.63
N ASP A 332 10.90 -18.78 11.83
CA ASP A 332 11.04 -20.19 12.22
C ASP A 332 9.76 -20.77 12.87
N VAL A 333 8.67 -20.01 12.93
CA VAL A 333 7.45 -20.43 13.62
C VAL A 333 6.37 -20.80 12.63
N GLU A 334 5.88 -22.04 12.69
CA GLU A 334 4.76 -22.57 11.93
C GLU A 334 3.45 -22.37 12.72
N PHE A 335 2.42 -21.80 12.08
CA PHE A 335 1.11 -21.51 12.69
C PHE A 335 -0.01 -22.42 12.15
N GLY A 336 0.30 -23.30 11.22
CA GLY A 336 -0.66 -24.20 10.61
C GLY A 336 -1.41 -23.59 9.42
N HIS A 337 -2.07 -24.46 8.66
CA HIS A 337 -2.73 -24.10 7.40
C HIS A 337 -3.78 -22.98 7.56
N ASP A 338 -4.50 -22.97 8.66
CA ASP A 338 -5.56 -21.98 8.92
C ASP A 338 -5.03 -20.54 9.13
N ALA A 339 -3.70 -20.39 9.30
CA ALA A 339 -3.03 -19.10 9.40
C ALA A 339 -2.80 -18.45 8.04
N ALA A 340 -2.80 -19.22 6.96
CA ALA A 340 -2.59 -18.73 5.59
C ALA A 340 -3.92 -18.33 4.92
N LEU A 341 -3.89 -17.24 4.16
CA LEU A 341 -4.99 -16.95 3.24
C LEU A 341 -4.88 -17.87 2.02
N PRO A 342 -5.97 -18.47 1.56
CA PRO A 342 -5.97 -19.29 0.35
C PRO A 342 -5.55 -18.50 -0.90
N SER A 343 -5.96 -17.24 -0.99
CA SER A 343 -5.57 -16.32 -2.06
C SER A 343 -5.77 -14.87 -1.62
N PHE A 344 -4.71 -14.11 -1.70
CA PHE A 344 -4.76 -12.67 -1.41
C PHE A 344 -5.50 -11.89 -2.51
N ASP A 345 -5.33 -12.28 -3.76
CA ASP A 345 -6.01 -11.66 -4.89
C ASP A 345 -7.53 -11.87 -4.84
N GLU A 346 -7.98 -13.06 -4.43
CA GLU A 346 -9.41 -13.35 -4.27
C GLU A 346 -10.03 -12.57 -3.11
N LEU A 347 -9.29 -12.34 -2.01
CA LEU A 347 -9.73 -11.45 -0.94
C LEU A 347 -10.01 -10.04 -1.46
N HIS A 348 -9.08 -9.48 -2.23
CA HIS A 348 -9.23 -8.18 -2.88
C HIS A 348 -10.40 -8.17 -3.87
N LEU A 349 -10.47 -9.16 -4.75
CA LEU A 349 -11.52 -9.27 -5.76
C LEU A 349 -12.91 -9.32 -5.14
N ARG A 350 -13.07 -10.14 -4.11
CA ARG A 350 -14.34 -10.27 -3.38
C ARG A 350 -14.76 -8.94 -2.75
N TRP A 351 -13.80 -8.18 -2.21
CA TRP A 351 -14.03 -6.84 -1.70
C TRP A 351 -14.50 -5.87 -2.77
N TYR A 352 -13.81 -5.79 -3.91
CA TYR A 352 -14.18 -4.90 -5.00
C TYR A 352 -15.49 -5.31 -5.67
N ASP A 353 -15.75 -6.59 -5.85
CA ASP A 353 -17.02 -7.08 -6.40
C ASP A 353 -18.21 -6.61 -5.54
N ARG A 354 -18.06 -6.64 -4.21
CA ARG A 354 -19.09 -6.11 -3.31
C ARG A 354 -19.26 -4.61 -3.43
N TRP A 355 -18.17 -3.86 -3.33
CA TRP A 355 -18.26 -2.43 -3.10
C TRP A 355 -18.22 -1.57 -4.36
N LEU A 356 -17.66 -2.06 -5.45
CA LEU A 356 -17.62 -1.33 -6.74
C LEU A 356 -18.65 -1.86 -7.74
N ARG A 357 -19.10 -3.12 -7.59
CA ARG A 357 -20.05 -3.75 -8.53
C ARG A 357 -21.39 -4.17 -7.89
N GLY A 358 -21.53 -4.03 -6.60
CA GLY A 358 -22.75 -4.35 -5.86
C GLY A 358 -23.07 -5.86 -5.76
N VAL A 359 -22.10 -6.74 -5.98
CA VAL A 359 -22.30 -8.19 -5.90
C VAL A 359 -22.59 -8.58 -4.45
N ASP A 360 -23.72 -9.28 -4.22
CA ASP A 360 -24.00 -9.90 -2.92
C ASP A 360 -23.17 -11.18 -2.78
N ASN A 361 -22.07 -11.08 -2.06
CA ASN A 361 -21.13 -12.17 -1.84
C ASN A 361 -20.97 -12.54 -0.34
N GLY A 362 -21.90 -12.09 0.48
CA GLY A 362 -21.94 -12.41 1.92
C GLY A 362 -20.93 -11.62 2.78
N LEU A 363 -20.19 -10.69 2.20
CA LEU A 363 -19.18 -9.89 2.92
C LEU A 363 -19.82 -9.07 4.05
N ASP A 364 -21.05 -8.56 3.86
CA ASP A 364 -21.73 -7.72 4.85
C ASP A 364 -21.97 -8.43 6.17
N GLY A 365 -22.14 -9.75 6.14
CA GLY A 365 -22.37 -10.59 7.34
C GLY A 365 -21.10 -10.98 8.09
N GLU A 366 -19.93 -10.61 7.61
CA GLU A 366 -18.67 -10.93 8.29
C GLU A 366 -18.35 -9.95 9.42
N ALA A 367 -17.60 -10.42 10.41
CA ALA A 367 -17.14 -9.57 11.51
C ALA A 367 -16.24 -8.42 10.97
N PRO A 368 -16.38 -7.20 11.52
CA PRO A 368 -15.56 -6.06 11.07
C PRO A 368 -14.09 -6.21 11.43
N LEU A 369 -13.75 -6.97 12.46
CA LEU A 369 -12.38 -7.28 12.86
C LEU A 369 -12.18 -8.80 12.91
N ARG A 370 -11.16 -9.27 12.20
CA ARG A 370 -10.73 -10.67 12.23
C ARG A 370 -9.24 -10.70 12.54
N ILE A 371 -8.89 -11.42 13.58
CA ILE A 371 -7.48 -11.56 14.02
C ILE A 371 -7.15 -13.04 14.21
N PHE A 372 -5.93 -13.39 13.92
CA PHE A 372 -5.36 -14.66 14.36
C PHE A 372 -4.93 -14.52 15.83
N VAL A 373 -5.43 -15.41 16.68
CA VAL A 373 -5.09 -15.39 18.12
C VAL A 373 -3.79 -16.15 18.32
N MET A 374 -2.74 -15.41 18.75
CA MET A 374 -1.43 -15.99 19.02
C MET A 374 -1.45 -16.85 20.29
N GLY A 375 -0.66 -17.93 20.29
CA GLY A 375 -0.53 -18.81 21.47
C GLY A 375 -1.66 -19.81 21.67
N GLY A 376 -2.65 -19.83 20.80
CA GLY A 376 -3.70 -20.84 20.79
C GLY A 376 -3.31 -22.05 19.96
N GLY A 377 -2.36 -22.82 20.44
CA GLY A 377 -2.09 -24.16 19.87
C GLY A 377 -3.03 -25.18 20.50
N SER A 378 -3.72 -25.95 19.70
CA SER A 378 -4.49 -27.10 20.16
C SER A 378 -3.73 -28.35 20.01
#